data_8f427a3d682f29a1be06e3cf32eeee70
#
_entry.id   8f427a3d682f29a1be06e3cf32eeee70
#
_cell.length_a   1.000
_cell.length_b   1.000
_cell.length_c   1.000
_cell.angle_alpha   90.00
_cell.angle_beta   90.00
_cell.angle_gamma   90.00
#
_symmetry.space_group_name_H-M   'P 1'
#
loop_
_entity.id
_entity.type
_entity.pdbx_description
1 polymer ?
#
loop_
_entity_poly.entity_id
_entity_poly.type
_entity_poly.pdbx_seq_one_letter_code
_entity_poly.pdbx_strand_id
1 'polypeptide(L)'
;MRIHLLLISLFIMMQANAQSYKKIHRKAIVVDTHNDFLMKAVDTYMVMDANLTGKTHSDLARWKKGGLDVQLFSVYCDGDAKAPFAYANREMDSLDAVAARNPDKIVKVFSYAEIIQAVKQHKIAAMFGVEGGHMIEDDLSKLEALYKRGTRYLTLTHNIAPSWATSAADETTKPNMPHKGLTDFGRQVVKRMNEL
;
A
#
# COMPACT_ATOMS: atom_id res chain seq x y z
N MET A 1 17.47 0.57 -52.24
CA MET A 1 17.14 1.94 -51.79
C MET A 1 15.74 2.05 -51.13
N ARG A 2 14.65 1.59 -51.78
CA ARG A 2 13.28 1.69 -51.21
C ARG A 2 13.08 0.91 -49.87
N ILE A 3 13.67 -0.28 -49.75
CA ILE A 3 13.54 -1.12 -48.51
C ILE A 3 14.26 -0.46 -47.32
N HIS A 4 15.44 0.15 -47.54
CA HIS A 4 16.17 0.84 -46.47
C HIS A 4 15.43 2.07 -45.95
N LEU A 5 14.76 2.81 -46.84
CA LEU A 5 13.90 3.94 -46.47
C LEU A 5 12.68 3.51 -45.65
N LEU A 6 12.08 2.36 -45.98
CA LEU A 6 10.96 1.78 -45.22
C LEU A 6 11.37 1.32 -43.81
N LEU A 7 12.54 0.70 -43.68
CA LEU A 7 13.08 0.27 -42.38
C LEU A 7 13.46 1.48 -41.50
N ILE A 8 14.04 2.53 -42.09
CA ILE A 8 14.36 3.77 -41.36
C ILE A 8 13.10 4.48 -40.90
N SER A 9 12.04 4.56 -41.72
CA SER A 9 10.77 5.18 -41.33
C SER A 9 10.06 4.37 -40.24
N LEU A 10 10.09 3.04 -40.28
CA LEU A 10 9.54 2.17 -39.24
C LEU A 10 10.28 2.35 -37.91
N PHE A 11 11.61 2.45 -37.94
CA PHE A 11 12.43 2.69 -36.76
C PHE A 11 12.16 4.07 -36.14
N ILE A 12 11.97 5.12 -36.94
CA ILE A 12 11.62 6.47 -36.48
C ILE A 12 10.22 6.47 -35.84
N MET A 13 9.24 5.77 -36.43
CA MET A 13 7.89 5.66 -35.83
C MET A 13 7.90 4.90 -34.49
N MET A 14 8.71 3.86 -34.36
CA MET A 14 8.87 3.15 -33.07
C MET A 14 9.49 4.04 -31.99
N GLN A 15 10.47 4.88 -32.34
CA GLN A 15 11.08 5.83 -31.41
C GLN A 15 10.11 6.95 -30.98
N ALA A 16 9.27 7.44 -31.92
CA ALA A 16 8.26 8.45 -31.62
C ALA A 16 7.20 7.95 -30.58
N ASN A 17 6.76 6.69 -30.72
CA ASN A 17 5.84 6.07 -29.75
C ASN A 17 6.52 5.84 -28.39
N ALA A 18 7.79 5.42 -28.37
CA ALA A 18 8.56 5.23 -27.13
C ALA A 18 8.75 6.55 -26.34
N GLN A 19 8.82 7.69 -27.01
CA GLN A 19 8.90 9.00 -26.37
C GLN A 19 7.57 9.46 -25.78
N SER A 20 6.44 9.03 -26.34
CA SER A 20 5.11 9.48 -25.88
C SER A 20 4.75 8.93 -24.49
N TYR A 21 5.01 7.63 -24.21
CA TYR A 21 4.70 7.05 -22.90
C TYR A 21 5.58 7.64 -21.78
N LYS A 22 6.85 7.93 -22.04
CA LYS A 22 7.74 8.59 -21.07
C LYS A 22 7.26 10.00 -20.72
N LYS A 23 6.69 10.71 -21.69
CA LYS A 23 6.10 12.04 -21.48
C LYS A 23 4.83 11.96 -20.65
N ILE A 24 3.98 10.95 -20.91
CA ILE A 24 2.76 10.69 -20.15
C ILE A 24 3.14 10.33 -18.72
N HIS A 25 4.01 9.34 -18.52
CA HIS A 25 4.47 8.88 -17.21
C HIS A 25 5.04 10.02 -16.36
N ARG A 26 5.87 10.90 -16.94
CA ARG A 26 6.44 12.05 -16.22
C ARG A 26 5.44 13.14 -15.84
N LYS A 27 4.26 13.18 -16.50
CA LYS A 27 3.19 14.16 -16.22
C LYS A 27 2.09 13.58 -15.34
N ALA A 28 1.96 12.28 -15.29
CA ALA A 28 0.98 11.60 -14.46
C ALA A 28 1.41 11.64 -12.99
N ILE A 29 0.43 11.60 -12.08
CA ILE A 29 0.66 11.21 -10.70
C ILE A 29 0.63 9.69 -10.67
N VAL A 30 1.77 9.07 -10.39
CA VAL A 30 1.93 7.62 -10.36
C VAL A 30 1.64 7.11 -8.97
N VAL A 31 0.61 6.28 -8.85
CA VAL A 31 0.12 5.74 -7.57
C VAL A 31 0.29 4.22 -7.57
N ASP A 32 0.96 3.71 -6.56
CA ASP A 32 0.93 2.29 -6.21
C ASP A 32 0.03 2.13 -4.97
N THR A 33 -1.03 1.34 -5.13
CA THR A 33 -2.08 1.22 -4.12
C THR A 33 -1.84 0.11 -3.10
N HIS A 34 -0.76 -0.69 -3.26
CA HIS A 34 -0.47 -1.79 -2.34
C HIS A 34 1.01 -2.19 -2.35
N ASN A 35 1.65 -2.20 -1.19
CA ASN A 35 3.03 -2.62 -1.05
C ASN A 35 3.31 -3.19 0.34
N ASP A 36 3.75 -4.46 0.40
CA ASP A 36 3.97 -5.24 1.63
C ASP A 36 5.34 -5.04 2.27
N PHE A 37 6.05 -3.97 1.90
CA PHE A 37 7.40 -3.76 2.41
C PHE A 37 7.46 -3.66 3.94
N LEU A 38 6.41 -3.13 4.60
CA LEU A 38 6.40 -2.91 6.04
C LEU A 38 6.50 -4.21 6.84
N MET A 39 5.79 -5.27 6.41
CA MET A 39 5.94 -6.61 6.99
C MET A 39 7.39 -7.09 6.87
N LYS A 40 7.98 -6.95 5.67
CA LYS A 40 9.38 -7.31 5.45
C LYS A 40 10.33 -6.50 6.34
N ALA A 41 10.06 -5.21 6.56
CA ALA A 41 10.86 -4.36 7.44
C ALA A 41 10.84 -4.85 8.89
N VAL A 42 9.66 -5.22 9.40
CA VAL A 42 9.51 -5.74 10.78
C VAL A 42 10.19 -7.09 10.95
N ASP A 43 9.99 -8.01 10.00
CA ASP A 43 10.48 -9.39 10.11
C ASP A 43 11.99 -9.54 9.90
N THR A 44 12.58 -8.66 9.08
CA THR A 44 13.98 -8.78 8.67
C THR A 44 14.85 -7.59 9.05
N TYR A 45 14.27 -6.59 9.72
CA TYR A 45 14.95 -5.33 10.09
C TYR A 45 15.52 -4.56 8.89
N MET A 46 14.96 -4.78 7.69
CA MET A 46 15.34 -4.03 6.50
C MET A 46 14.72 -2.64 6.55
N VAL A 47 15.48 -1.63 6.15
CA VAL A 47 15.00 -0.24 6.06
C VAL A 47 14.94 0.20 4.61
N MET A 48 13.81 0.79 4.19
CA MET A 48 13.57 1.12 2.78
C MET A 48 14.42 2.28 2.25
N ASP A 49 15.09 3.03 3.10
CA ASP A 49 16.04 4.08 2.74
C ASP A 49 17.47 3.55 2.50
N ALA A 50 17.72 2.26 2.71
CA ALA A 50 18.93 1.57 2.26
C ALA A 50 18.83 1.14 0.80
N ASN A 51 19.98 0.83 0.17
CA ASN A 51 19.99 0.16 -1.12
C ASN A 51 19.64 -1.33 -0.95
N LEU A 52 18.44 -1.70 -1.39
CA LEU A 52 17.92 -3.06 -1.30
C LEU A 52 17.91 -3.80 -2.64
N THR A 53 18.70 -3.36 -3.61
CA THR A 53 18.84 -4.03 -4.92
C THR A 53 19.26 -5.49 -4.73
N GLY A 54 18.52 -6.42 -5.36
CA GLY A 54 18.73 -7.86 -5.22
C GLY A 54 18.19 -8.49 -3.92
N LYS A 55 17.68 -7.69 -2.97
CA LYS A 55 17.08 -8.16 -1.72
C LYS A 55 15.56 -8.03 -1.70
N THR A 56 15.05 -6.93 -2.24
CA THR A 56 13.61 -6.64 -2.33
C THR A 56 13.28 -6.04 -3.69
N HIS A 57 11.98 -5.97 -4.02
CA HIS A 57 11.50 -5.27 -5.22
C HIS A 57 11.40 -3.75 -5.01
N SER A 58 11.43 -3.29 -3.77
CA SER A 58 11.17 -1.91 -3.36
C SER A 58 12.31 -1.33 -2.53
N ASP A 59 12.68 -0.08 -2.79
CA ASP A 59 13.40 0.83 -1.90
C ASP A 59 13.16 2.28 -2.34
N LEU A 60 13.43 3.22 -1.44
CA LEU A 60 13.14 4.64 -1.64
C LEU A 60 13.85 5.22 -2.88
N ALA A 61 15.09 4.81 -3.16
CA ALA A 61 15.85 5.29 -4.30
C ALA A 61 15.28 4.79 -5.63
N ARG A 62 14.87 3.51 -5.69
CA ARG A 62 14.27 2.92 -6.89
C ARG A 62 12.88 3.48 -7.17
N TRP A 63 12.05 3.71 -6.16
CA TRP A 63 10.77 4.38 -6.32
C TRP A 63 10.94 5.77 -6.93
N LYS A 64 11.86 6.55 -6.38
CA LYS A 64 12.18 7.90 -6.89
C LYS A 64 12.65 7.85 -8.34
N LYS A 65 13.57 6.92 -8.67
CA LYS A 65 14.06 6.70 -10.04
C LYS A 65 12.93 6.26 -10.99
N GLY A 66 11.98 5.46 -10.49
CA GLY A 66 10.80 4.98 -11.22
C GLY A 66 9.74 6.04 -11.44
N GLY A 67 9.81 7.18 -10.74
CA GLY A 67 8.80 8.25 -10.83
C GLY A 67 7.52 7.93 -10.05
N LEU A 68 7.60 7.15 -8.97
CA LEU A 68 6.48 6.92 -8.06
C LEU A 68 6.22 8.18 -7.24
N ASP A 69 4.96 8.60 -7.20
CA ASP A 69 4.53 9.79 -6.47
C ASP A 69 3.77 9.45 -5.19
N VAL A 70 2.97 8.38 -5.20
CA VAL A 70 2.14 7.96 -4.08
C VAL A 70 2.30 6.47 -3.82
N GLN A 71 2.61 6.10 -2.59
CA GLN A 71 2.65 4.71 -2.14
C GLN A 71 1.69 4.48 -1.00
N LEU A 72 0.74 3.55 -1.19
CA LEU A 72 -0.05 3.01 -0.10
C LEU A 72 0.68 1.76 0.42
N PHE A 73 1.05 1.80 1.70
CA PHE A 73 1.71 0.68 2.36
C PHE A 73 0.68 -0.23 3.00
N SER A 74 0.75 -1.51 2.69
CA SER A 74 0.01 -2.54 3.40
C SER A 74 0.54 -2.64 4.83
N VAL A 75 -0.38 -2.64 5.77
CA VAL A 75 -0.16 -2.97 7.18
C VAL A 75 -0.83 -4.31 7.40
N TYR A 76 -0.02 -5.37 7.47
CA TYR A 76 -0.48 -6.75 7.37
C TYR A 76 0.37 -7.70 8.22
N CYS A 77 -0.28 -8.69 8.81
CA CYS A 77 0.36 -9.91 9.28
C CYS A 77 -0.55 -11.11 8.99
N ASP A 78 0.00 -12.32 9.11
CA ASP A 78 -0.80 -13.53 8.97
C ASP A 78 -1.95 -13.57 10.00
N GLY A 79 -3.10 -14.10 9.58
CA GLY A 79 -4.33 -14.04 10.37
C GLY A 79 -4.32 -14.90 11.65
N ASP A 80 -3.28 -15.73 11.85
CA ASP A 80 -3.02 -16.50 13.06
C ASP A 80 -1.98 -15.86 13.99
N ALA A 81 -1.50 -14.64 13.66
CA ALA A 81 -0.58 -13.89 14.50
C ALA A 81 -1.17 -13.60 15.89
N LYS A 82 -0.35 -13.75 16.94
CA LYS A 82 -0.80 -13.64 18.33
C LYS A 82 -1.18 -12.23 18.77
N ALA A 83 -0.67 -11.20 18.14
CA ALA A 83 -0.91 -9.79 18.51
C ALA A 83 -0.90 -8.91 17.25
N PRO A 84 -1.88 -9.07 16.35
CA PRO A 84 -1.90 -8.38 15.06
C PRO A 84 -1.95 -6.85 15.20
N PHE A 85 -2.67 -6.30 16.16
CA PHE A 85 -2.67 -4.85 16.39
C PHE A 85 -1.30 -4.31 16.83
N ALA A 86 -0.59 -5.01 17.70
CA ALA A 86 0.76 -4.62 18.09
C ALA A 86 1.75 -4.76 16.92
N TYR A 87 1.55 -5.77 16.06
CA TYR A 87 2.33 -5.94 14.84
C TYR A 87 2.10 -4.77 13.88
N ALA A 88 0.84 -4.41 13.61
CA ALA A 88 0.47 -3.23 12.82
C ALA A 88 1.18 -1.96 13.28
N ASN A 89 1.23 -1.74 14.58
CA ASN A 89 1.91 -0.56 15.13
C ASN A 89 3.42 -0.58 14.83
N ARG A 90 4.10 -1.72 14.91
CA ARG A 90 5.53 -1.82 14.53
C ARG A 90 5.77 -1.54 13.05
N GLU A 91 4.89 -2.00 12.17
CA GLU A 91 4.95 -1.70 10.75
C GLU A 91 4.83 -0.19 10.49
N MET A 92 3.83 0.44 11.11
CA MET A 92 3.64 1.89 11.03
C MET A 92 4.82 2.67 11.60
N ASP A 93 5.40 2.23 12.72
CA ASP A 93 6.59 2.84 13.32
C ASP A 93 7.80 2.76 12.38
N SER A 94 7.94 1.69 11.60
CA SER A 94 9.02 1.54 10.62
C SER A 94 8.94 2.59 9.51
N LEU A 95 7.75 2.88 8.99
CA LEU A 95 7.55 3.94 8.01
C LEU A 95 7.75 5.34 8.62
N ASP A 96 7.18 5.57 9.81
CA ASP A 96 7.32 6.84 10.53
C ASP A 96 8.80 7.17 10.74
N ALA A 97 9.62 6.20 11.12
CA ALA A 97 11.06 6.36 11.28
C ALA A 97 11.78 6.69 9.95
N VAL A 98 11.38 6.05 8.84
CA VAL A 98 11.95 6.36 7.51
C VAL A 98 11.56 7.76 7.05
N ALA A 99 10.31 8.15 7.22
CA ALA A 99 9.83 9.48 6.84
C ALA A 99 10.55 10.58 7.66
N ALA A 100 10.75 10.36 8.95
CA ALA A 100 11.48 11.28 9.82
C ALA A 100 12.94 11.48 9.40
N ARG A 101 13.62 10.42 8.92
CA ARG A 101 15.03 10.50 8.46
C ARG A 101 15.17 11.05 7.03
N ASN A 102 14.11 11.03 6.22
CA ASN A 102 14.14 11.42 4.80
C ASN A 102 13.04 12.44 4.47
N PRO A 103 12.92 13.57 5.21
CA PRO A 103 11.80 14.51 5.05
C PRO A 103 11.81 15.23 3.71
N ASP A 104 12.93 15.19 2.97
CA ASP A 104 13.08 15.69 1.61
C ASP A 104 12.61 14.72 0.51
N LYS A 105 12.40 13.44 0.83
CA LYS A 105 12.10 12.39 -0.15
C LYS A 105 10.71 11.77 0.01
N ILE A 106 10.24 11.62 1.24
CA ILE A 106 8.99 10.93 1.57
C ILE A 106 8.28 11.65 2.71
N VAL A 107 6.97 11.71 2.66
CA VAL A 107 6.14 12.32 3.70
C VAL A 107 4.86 11.53 3.89
N LYS A 108 4.49 11.29 5.15
CA LYS A 108 3.19 10.68 5.46
C LYS A 108 2.07 11.69 5.22
N VAL A 109 1.00 11.25 4.55
CA VAL A 109 -0.15 12.08 4.17
C VAL A 109 -1.46 11.43 4.58
N PHE A 110 -2.48 12.25 4.83
CA PHE A 110 -3.77 11.82 5.38
C PHE A 110 -4.95 12.23 4.50
N SER A 111 -4.73 13.06 3.49
CA SER A 111 -5.77 13.63 2.64
C SER A 111 -5.29 13.82 1.20
N TYR A 112 -6.27 13.98 0.28
CA TYR A 112 -5.98 14.29 -1.11
C TYR A 112 -5.19 15.61 -1.26
N ALA A 113 -5.51 16.64 -0.47
CA ALA A 113 -4.80 17.90 -0.52
C ALA A 113 -3.32 17.74 -0.16
N GLU A 114 -3.01 16.94 0.86
CA GLU A 114 -1.64 16.63 1.26
C GLU A 114 -0.89 15.79 0.22
N ILE A 115 -1.57 14.84 -0.46
CA ILE A 115 -1.00 14.11 -1.60
C ILE A 115 -0.53 15.12 -2.67
N ILE A 116 -1.42 16.02 -3.09
CA ILE A 116 -1.10 17.00 -4.13
C ILE A 116 0.06 17.92 -3.69
N GLN A 117 0.10 18.28 -2.42
CA GLN A 117 1.20 19.09 -1.88
C GLN A 117 2.54 18.32 -1.91
N ALA A 118 2.54 17.05 -1.49
CA ALA A 118 3.73 16.20 -1.52
C ALA A 118 4.27 16.03 -2.95
N VAL A 119 3.38 15.75 -3.90
CA VAL A 119 3.73 15.61 -5.33
C VAL A 119 4.33 16.90 -5.89
N LYS A 120 3.75 18.06 -5.60
CA LYS A 120 4.30 19.36 -5.98
C LYS A 120 5.70 19.63 -5.39
N GLN A 121 6.00 19.07 -4.23
CA GLN A 121 7.31 19.14 -3.58
C GLN A 121 8.26 18.04 -4.05
N HIS A 122 7.86 17.22 -5.03
CA HIS A 122 8.61 16.06 -5.52
C HIS A 122 8.95 15.02 -4.43
N LYS A 123 8.11 14.89 -3.40
CA LYS A 123 8.19 13.88 -2.36
C LYS A 123 7.23 12.74 -2.66
N ILE A 124 7.58 11.54 -2.21
CA ILE A 124 6.65 10.40 -2.23
C ILE A 124 5.63 10.62 -1.11
N ALA A 125 4.35 10.68 -1.47
CA ALA A 125 3.26 10.69 -0.52
C ALA A 125 3.01 9.26 0.00
N ALA A 126 3.19 9.02 1.29
CA ALA A 126 3.05 7.72 1.92
C ALA A 126 1.76 7.64 2.73
N MET A 127 0.99 6.57 2.52
CA MET A 127 -0.27 6.31 3.23
C MET A 127 -0.30 4.88 3.74
N PHE A 128 -1.13 4.61 4.75
CA PHE A 128 -1.39 3.26 5.24
C PHE A 128 -2.73 2.72 4.74
N GLY A 129 -2.71 1.44 4.35
CA GLY A 129 -3.88 0.61 4.19
C GLY A 129 -3.74 -0.64 5.06
N VAL A 130 -4.73 -0.92 5.91
CA VAL A 130 -4.71 -2.12 6.76
C VAL A 130 -5.33 -3.28 5.99
N GLU A 131 -4.62 -4.39 5.91
CA GLU A 131 -5.08 -5.58 5.19
C GLU A 131 -5.49 -6.68 6.16
N GLY A 132 -6.80 -6.81 6.32
CA GLY A 132 -7.44 -7.81 7.15
C GLY A 132 -7.99 -7.29 8.47
N GLY A 133 -9.27 -7.57 8.70
CA GLY A 133 -10.00 -7.12 9.88
C GLY A 133 -9.52 -7.73 11.20
N HIS A 134 -8.73 -8.82 11.16
CA HIS A 134 -8.07 -9.38 12.34
C HIS A 134 -7.11 -8.37 13.01
N MET A 135 -6.62 -7.39 12.26
CA MET A 135 -5.71 -6.35 12.79
C MET A 135 -6.34 -5.47 13.86
N ILE A 136 -7.68 -5.40 13.96
CA ILE A 136 -8.37 -4.66 15.02
C ILE A 136 -8.71 -5.52 16.26
N GLU A 137 -8.46 -6.85 16.22
CA GLU A 137 -8.67 -7.76 17.34
C GLU A 137 -10.07 -7.61 17.97
N ASP A 138 -11.11 -7.52 17.11
CA ASP A 138 -12.53 -7.35 17.48
C ASP A 138 -12.82 -6.12 18.38
N ASP A 139 -12.05 -5.06 18.26
CA ASP A 139 -12.14 -3.84 19.06
C ASP A 139 -12.20 -2.58 18.18
N LEU A 140 -13.33 -1.86 18.21
CA LEU A 140 -13.52 -0.60 17.48
C LEU A 140 -12.55 0.51 17.92
N SER A 141 -12.09 0.50 19.16
CA SER A 141 -11.08 1.49 19.60
C SER A 141 -9.75 1.31 18.89
N LYS A 142 -9.40 0.08 18.50
CA LYS A 142 -8.22 -0.23 17.69
C LYS A 142 -8.38 0.24 16.25
N LEU A 143 -9.58 0.11 15.66
CA LEU A 143 -9.89 0.71 14.36
C LEU A 143 -9.64 2.23 14.38
N GLU A 144 -10.16 2.91 15.40
CA GLU A 144 -9.95 4.36 15.56
C GLU A 144 -8.47 4.72 15.77
N ALA A 145 -7.74 3.92 16.53
CA ALA A 145 -6.31 4.12 16.74
C ALA A 145 -5.53 4.00 15.43
N LEU A 146 -5.83 2.99 14.60
CA LEU A 146 -5.22 2.83 13.28
C LEU A 146 -5.56 4.01 12.35
N TYR A 147 -6.82 4.47 12.35
CA TYR A 147 -7.23 5.66 11.60
C TYR A 147 -6.45 6.92 12.02
N LYS A 148 -6.33 7.16 13.33
CA LYS A 148 -5.54 8.30 13.87
C LYS A 148 -4.08 8.23 13.46
N ARG A 149 -3.51 7.04 13.29
CA ARG A 149 -2.16 6.84 12.78
C ARG A 149 -2.01 7.06 11.27
N GLY A 150 -3.10 7.15 10.53
CA GLY A 150 -3.09 7.47 9.10
C GLY A 150 -3.61 6.39 8.16
N THR A 151 -4.22 5.33 8.69
CA THR A 151 -4.94 4.34 7.86
C THR A 151 -6.08 5.02 7.11
N ARG A 152 -6.21 4.74 5.80
CA ARG A 152 -7.26 5.31 4.94
C ARG A 152 -8.12 4.26 4.24
N TYR A 153 -7.76 3.00 4.33
CA TYR A 153 -8.65 1.87 4.04
C TYR A 153 -8.35 0.71 5.00
N LEU A 154 -9.33 -0.16 5.18
CA LEU A 154 -9.18 -1.44 5.86
C LEU A 154 -9.92 -2.49 5.03
N THR A 155 -9.20 -3.52 4.58
CA THR A 155 -9.78 -4.71 3.96
C THR A 155 -10.44 -5.54 5.05
N LEU A 156 -11.74 -5.83 4.94
CA LEU A 156 -12.49 -6.50 6.01
C LEU A 156 -11.97 -7.90 6.31
N THR A 157 -11.47 -8.60 5.28
CA THR A 157 -10.85 -9.92 5.40
C THR A 157 -9.62 -10.01 4.49
N HIS A 158 -8.62 -10.74 4.92
CA HIS A 158 -7.62 -11.33 4.03
C HIS A 158 -8.02 -12.81 3.76
N ASN A 159 -7.09 -13.75 3.72
CA ASN A 159 -7.40 -15.16 3.50
C ASN A 159 -8.14 -15.79 4.69
N ILE A 160 -7.75 -15.47 5.92
CA ILE A 160 -8.38 -15.96 7.15
C ILE A 160 -9.50 -15.02 7.56
N ALA A 161 -10.69 -15.57 7.79
CA ALA A 161 -11.85 -14.83 8.28
C ALA A 161 -11.63 -14.38 9.73
N PRO A 162 -11.80 -13.08 10.07
CA PRO A 162 -11.97 -12.67 11.46
C PRO A 162 -13.32 -13.20 12.00
N SER A 163 -13.54 -13.09 13.31
CA SER A 163 -14.76 -13.56 13.98
C SER A 163 -16.05 -12.92 13.43
N TRP A 164 -15.97 -11.80 12.74
CA TRP A 164 -17.09 -10.94 12.36
C TRP A 164 -17.32 -10.77 10.87
N ALA A 165 -16.46 -11.37 10.02
CA ALA A 165 -16.62 -11.35 8.56
C ALA A 165 -16.09 -12.64 7.96
N THR A 166 -16.73 -13.15 6.91
CA THR A 166 -16.22 -14.33 6.19
C THR A 166 -15.29 -13.91 5.05
N SER A 167 -14.19 -14.66 4.86
CA SER A 167 -13.29 -14.51 3.73
C SER A 167 -13.71 -15.42 2.57
N ALA A 168 -13.38 -15.04 1.36
CA ALA A 168 -13.62 -15.89 0.17
C ALA A 168 -12.87 -17.23 0.28
N ALA A 169 -11.66 -17.24 0.84
CA ALA A 169 -10.89 -18.47 1.04
C ALA A 169 -11.57 -19.42 2.03
N ASP A 170 -12.01 -18.91 3.18
CA ASP A 170 -12.65 -19.72 4.21
C ASP A 170 -14.05 -20.20 3.77
N GLU A 171 -14.85 -19.36 3.11
CA GLU A 171 -16.16 -19.78 2.58
C GLU A 171 -16.06 -20.92 1.56
N THR A 172 -14.98 -20.99 0.79
CA THR A 172 -14.76 -22.03 -0.20
C THR A 172 -14.17 -23.31 0.37
N THR A 173 -13.40 -23.22 1.47
CA THR A 173 -12.69 -24.35 2.06
C THR A 173 -13.29 -24.89 3.35
N LYS A 174 -14.09 -24.09 4.05
CA LYS A 174 -14.75 -24.45 5.32
C LYS A 174 -16.28 -24.46 5.18
N PRO A 175 -16.89 -25.60 4.86
CA PRO A 175 -18.34 -25.65 4.55
C PRO A 175 -19.26 -25.25 5.73
N ASN A 176 -18.76 -25.30 6.95
CA ASN A 176 -19.53 -25.05 8.18
C ASN A 176 -19.10 -23.74 8.87
N MET A 177 -18.99 -22.66 8.11
CA MET A 177 -18.76 -21.33 8.71
C MET A 177 -19.92 -20.95 9.65
N PRO A 178 -19.63 -20.36 10.83
CA PRO A 178 -20.66 -20.02 11.81
C PRO A 178 -21.63 -18.93 11.30
N HIS A 179 -21.24 -18.18 10.31
CA HIS A 179 -22.05 -17.15 9.64
C HIS A 179 -21.53 -16.94 8.21
N LYS A 180 -22.32 -16.25 7.37
CA LYS A 180 -21.93 -15.80 6.04
C LYS A 180 -21.98 -14.28 5.97
N GLY A 181 -20.94 -13.67 5.40
CA GLY A 181 -20.81 -12.21 5.31
C GLY A 181 -20.46 -11.59 6.67
N LEU A 182 -21.13 -10.48 7.01
CA LEU A 182 -20.85 -9.71 8.21
C LEU A 182 -21.78 -10.10 9.37
N THR A 183 -21.20 -10.23 10.56
CA THR A 183 -21.95 -10.22 11.82
C THR A 183 -22.45 -8.80 12.17
N ASP A 184 -23.18 -8.66 13.30
CA ASP A 184 -23.56 -7.33 13.80
C ASP A 184 -22.35 -6.47 14.15
N PHE A 185 -21.30 -7.06 14.72
CA PHE A 185 -20.05 -6.35 14.95
C PHE A 185 -19.38 -5.92 13.62
N GLY A 186 -19.35 -6.80 12.61
CA GLY A 186 -18.84 -6.45 11.30
C GLY A 186 -19.58 -5.26 10.64
N ARG A 187 -20.91 -5.19 10.82
CA ARG A 187 -21.71 -4.04 10.39
C ARG A 187 -21.35 -2.76 11.17
N GLN A 188 -21.06 -2.87 12.46
CA GLN A 188 -20.59 -1.74 13.27
C GLN A 188 -19.21 -1.26 12.80
N VAL A 189 -18.28 -2.16 12.45
CA VAL A 189 -16.98 -1.82 11.88
C VAL A 189 -17.16 -0.98 10.61
N VAL A 190 -17.98 -1.47 9.65
CA VAL A 190 -18.22 -0.74 8.38
C VAL A 190 -18.87 0.62 8.64
N LYS A 191 -19.86 0.67 9.54
CA LYS A 191 -20.50 1.93 9.94
C LYS A 191 -19.46 2.91 10.48
N ARG A 192 -18.60 2.44 11.41
CA ARG A 192 -17.57 3.29 12.02
C ARG A 192 -16.53 3.77 11.02
N MET A 193 -16.13 2.93 10.06
CA MET A 193 -15.26 3.34 8.96
C MET A 193 -15.84 4.50 8.13
N ASN A 194 -17.17 4.50 7.91
CA ASN A 194 -17.84 5.56 7.17
C ASN A 194 -17.99 6.86 7.97
N GLU A 195 -17.96 6.79 9.30
CA GLU A 195 -18.02 7.96 10.20
C GLU A 195 -16.66 8.63 10.38
N LEU A 196 -15.56 7.92 10.15
CA LEU A 196 -14.17 8.40 10.28
C LEU A 196 -13.67 9.07 8.99
#